data_86ec965af76fa8e7b2cefe537b86267a
#
_entry.id   86ec965af76fa8e7b2cefe537b86267a
#
_cell.length_a   1.000
_cell.length_b   1.000
_cell.length_c   1.000
_cell.angle_alpha   90.00
_cell.angle_beta   90.00
_cell.angle_gamma   90.00
#
_symmetry.space_group_name_H-M   'P 1'
#
loop_
_entity.id
_entity.type
_entity.pdbx_description
1 polymer ?
#
loop_
_entity_poly.entity_id
_entity_poly.type
_entity_poly.pdbx_seq_one_letter_code
_entity_poly.pdbx_strand_id
1 'polypeptide(L)'
;MQVRKDIRCAVVNNRVMPGGLSEEEKTELGRELWRLICEEGVNYFLTDMMPGTAMTAARMVLQFRAQFPYLALECIIPFERQAVKWNEKLREEYFDIVENCDRETMICRSFTVRCWETIDRYCSERSQFAVLQFPTDAGDRSASRFREYARVNGCSVIDIGRASNKTTKKKESGTTNKSI
;
A
#
# COMPACT_ATOMS: atom_id res chain seq x y z
N MET A 1 -31.60 11.05 5.47
CA MET A 1 -30.43 10.13 5.58
C MET A 1 -29.23 10.89 5.02
N GLN A 2 -28.30 11.32 5.89
CA GLN A 2 -27.08 12.00 5.42
C GLN A 2 -26.18 10.95 4.77
N VAL A 3 -25.93 11.06 3.47
CA VAL A 3 -24.94 10.23 2.79
C VAL A 3 -23.57 10.60 3.36
N ARG A 4 -22.94 9.68 4.10
CA ARG A 4 -21.62 9.88 4.66
C ARG A 4 -20.64 10.03 3.49
N LYS A 5 -19.95 11.15 3.43
CA LYS A 5 -18.95 11.40 2.38
C LYS A 5 -17.78 10.43 2.60
N ASP A 6 -17.38 9.72 1.56
CA ASP A 6 -16.20 8.85 1.63
C ASP A 6 -14.93 9.67 1.84
N ILE A 7 -14.21 9.33 2.90
CA ILE A 7 -12.82 9.76 3.10
C ILE A 7 -11.95 8.58 2.75
N ARG A 8 -11.10 8.74 1.75
CA ARG A 8 -10.41 7.64 1.08
C ARG A 8 -8.93 7.64 1.36
N CYS A 9 -8.38 6.45 1.57
CA CYS A 9 -6.95 6.21 1.71
C CYS A 9 -6.50 5.16 0.69
N ALA A 10 -5.48 5.50 -0.10
CA ALA A 10 -4.79 4.54 -0.96
C ALA A 10 -3.63 3.88 -0.20
N VAL A 11 -3.46 2.57 -0.33
CA VAL A 11 -2.25 1.87 0.09
C VAL A 11 -1.57 1.33 -1.15
N VAL A 12 -0.43 1.91 -1.47
CA VAL A 12 0.32 1.60 -2.69
C VAL A 12 1.65 0.95 -2.33
N ASN A 13 1.93 -0.18 -2.97
CA ASN A 13 3.16 -0.92 -2.71
C ASN A 13 4.37 -0.28 -3.40
N ASN A 14 5.53 -0.37 -2.74
CA ASN A 14 6.80 -0.10 -3.40
C ASN A 14 7.14 -1.30 -4.31
N ARG A 15 7.09 -1.10 -5.61
CA ARG A 15 7.18 -2.16 -6.63
C ARG A 15 8.58 -2.74 -6.81
N VAL A 16 9.57 -2.20 -6.15
CA VAL A 16 10.97 -2.64 -6.23
C VAL A 16 11.32 -3.66 -5.14
N MET A 17 10.49 -3.81 -4.11
CA MET A 17 10.76 -4.66 -2.97
C MET A 17 10.13 -6.06 -3.12
N PRO A 18 10.92 -7.11 -3.40
CA PRO A 18 10.43 -8.49 -3.45
C PRO A 18 10.24 -9.12 -2.06
N GLY A 19 10.30 -8.35 -0.98
CA GLY A 19 10.14 -8.82 0.41
C GLY A 19 8.80 -8.40 1.00
N GLY A 20 8.25 -9.23 1.89
CA GLY A 20 7.12 -8.84 2.74
C GLY A 20 7.56 -7.79 3.77
N LEU A 21 6.59 -7.21 4.46
CA LEU A 21 6.83 -6.34 5.61
C LEU A 21 7.44 -7.12 6.77
N SER A 22 8.37 -6.51 7.51
CA SER A 22 8.79 -7.00 8.83
C SER A 22 7.61 -6.91 9.82
N GLU A 23 7.70 -7.61 10.95
CA GLU A 23 6.64 -7.55 11.98
C GLU A 23 6.50 -6.14 12.57
N GLU A 24 7.58 -5.38 12.65
CA GLU A 24 7.57 -3.98 13.08
C GLU A 24 6.83 -3.11 12.07
N GLU A 25 7.12 -3.27 10.78
CA GLU A 25 6.44 -2.53 9.69
C GLU A 25 4.96 -2.90 9.60
N LYS A 26 4.57 -4.17 9.80
CA LYS A 26 3.17 -4.59 9.90
C LYS A 26 2.46 -3.92 11.08
N THR A 27 3.13 -3.85 12.22
CA THR A 27 2.59 -3.18 13.41
C THR A 27 2.42 -1.68 13.17
N GLU A 28 3.39 -1.04 12.53
CA GLU A 28 3.33 0.37 12.16
C GLU A 28 2.20 0.62 11.16
N LEU A 29 2.08 -0.21 10.12
CA LEU A 29 0.99 -0.15 9.14
C LEU A 29 -0.37 -0.26 9.81
N GLY A 30 -0.56 -1.27 10.66
CA GLY A 30 -1.82 -1.47 11.39
C GLY A 30 -2.19 -0.28 12.26
N ARG A 31 -1.23 0.32 12.96
CA ARG A 31 -1.42 1.51 13.78
C ARG A 31 -1.83 2.72 12.94
N GLU A 32 -1.17 2.95 11.81
CA GLU A 32 -1.51 4.06 10.93
C GLU A 32 -2.89 3.90 10.27
N LEU A 33 -3.24 2.71 9.80
CA LEU A 33 -4.59 2.45 9.27
C LEU A 33 -5.66 2.69 10.34
N TRP A 34 -5.40 2.21 11.57
CA TRP A 34 -6.31 2.42 12.70
C TRP A 34 -6.47 3.91 13.03
N ARG A 35 -5.37 4.65 13.09
CA ARG A 35 -5.37 6.11 13.31
C ARG A 35 -6.20 6.83 12.24
N LEU A 36 -5.98 6.48 10.97
CA LEU A 36 -6.73 7.07 9.85
C LEU A 36 -8.24 6.81 9.96
N ILE A 37 -8.64 5.61 10.41
CA ILE A 37 -10.06 5.28 10.64
C ILE A 37 -10.63 6.11 11.78
N CYS A 38 -9.95 6.14 12.92
CA CYS A 38 -10.48 6.73 14.15
C CYS A 38 -10.38 8.26 14.19
N GLU A 39 -9.28 8.83 13.71
CA GLU A 39 -9.00 10.27 13.85
C GLU A 39 -9.35 11.06 12.59
N GLU A 40 -9.07 10.50 11.40
CA GLU A 40 -9.33 11.19 10.12
C GLU A 40 -10.68 10.78 9.49
N GLY A 41 -11.33 9.76 10.06
CA GLY A 41 -12.62 9.27 9.57
C GLY A 41 -12.55 8.53 8.24
N VAL A 42 -11.38 7.99 7.87
CA VAL A 42 -11.23 7.18 6.66
C VAL A 42 -12.17 5.98 6.72
N ASN A 43 -12.95 5.81 5.69
CA ASN A 43 -13.97 4.75 5.59
C ASN A 43 -13.90 3.96 4.27
N TYR A 44 -13.02 4.35 3.36
CA TYR A 44 -12.84 3.71 2.07
C TYR A 44 -11.35 3.54 1.74
N PHE A 45 -10.92 2.31 1.54
CA PHE A 45 -9.53 1.98 1.23
C PHE A 45 -9.38 1.49 -0.21
N LEU A 46 -8.33 1.96 -0.89
CA LEU A 46 -7.92 1.51 -2.21
C LEU A 46 -6.57 0.81 -2.08
N THR A 47 -6.43 -0.38 -2.65
CA THR A 47 -5.14 -1.11 -2.63
C THR A 47 -4.79 -1.58 -4.03
N ASP A 48 -3.52 -1.46 -4.43
CA ASP A 48 -3.04 -1.90 -5.76
C ASP A 48 -2.81 -3.42 -5.85
N MET A 49 -3.18 -4.14 -4.80
CA MET A 49 -3.13 -5.61 -4.71
C MET A 49 -1.76 -6.22 -5.06
N MET A 50 -0.69 -5.45 -4.92
CA MET A 50 0.66 -6.00 -5.01
C MET A 50 1.06 -6.69 -3.70
N PRO A 51 1.80 -7.80 -3.77
CA PRO A 51 2.35 -8.46 -2.58
C PRO A 51 3.18 -7.50 -1.73
N GLY A 52 3.03 -7.57 -0.42
CA GLY A 52 3.69 -6.69 0.54
C GLY A 52 2.71 -5.73 1.18
N THR A 53 3.00 -4.43 1.18
CA THR A 53 2.23 -3.41 1.92
C THR A 53 0.76 -3.37 1.53
N ALA A 54 0.45 -3.38 0.23
CA ALA A 54 -0.92 -3.26 -0.26
C ALA A 54 -1.80 -4.47 0.13
N MET A 55 -1.36 -5.70 -0.11
CA MET A 55 -2.12 -6.89 0.29
C MET A 55 -2.22 -7.03 1.82
N THR A 56 -1.16 -6.70 2.55
CA THR A 56 -1.19 -6.70 4.02
C THR A 56 -2.21 -5.70 4.54
N ALA A 57 -2.24 -4.48 3.98
CA ALA A 57 -3.24 -3.47 4.34
C ALA A 57 -4.67 -3.92 4.01
N ALA A 58 -4.88 -4.50 2.81
CA ALA A 58 -6.18 -5.03 2.41
C ALA A 58 -6.72 -6.05 3.42
N ARG A 59 -5.88 -7.00 3.84
CA ARG A 59 -6.23 -7.99 4.88
C ARG A 59 -6.56 -7.33 6.21
N MET A 60 -5.77 -6.34 6.65
CA MET A 60 -6.04 -5.61 7.90
C MET A 60 -7.37 -4.86 7.84
N VAL A 61 -7.70 -4.21 6.71
CA VAL A 61 -8.98 -3.52 6.52
C VAL A 61 -10.14 -4.50 6.62
N LEU A 62 -10.04 -5.69 6.01
CA LEU A 62 -11.06 -6.73 6.14
C LEU A 62 -11.22 -7.21 7.60
N GLN A 63 -10.12 -7.35 8.35
CA GLN A 63 -10.16 -7.70 9.78
C GLN A 63 -10.80 -6.59 10.62
N PHE A 64 -10.50 -5.32 10.33
CA PHE A 64 -11.06 -4.17 11.04
C PHE A 64 -12.57 -4.02 10.88
N ARG A 65 -13.18 -4.64 9.86
CA ARG A 65 -14.65 -4.68 9.69
C ARG A 65 -15.39 -5.30 10.87
N ALA A 66 -14.73 -6.16 11.64
CA ALA A 66 -15.32 -6.70 12.87
C ALA A 66 -15.69 -5.58 13.88
N GLN A 67 -14.95 -4.46 13.86
CA GLN A 67 -15.16 -3.31 14.75
C GLN A 67 -15.75 -2.11 14.01
N PHE A 68 -15.48 -1.99 12.71
CA PHE A 68 -15.93 -0.91 11.83
C PHE A 68 -16.65 -1.47 10.60
N PRO A 69 -17.89 -1.96 10.73
CA PRO A 69 -18.61 -2.65 9.64
C PRO A 69 -18.84 -1.79 8.39
N TYR A 70 -18.66 -0.49 8.51
CA TYR A 70 -18.84 0.48 7.42
C TYR A 70 -17.61 0.67 6.52
N LEU A 71 -16.48 0.02 6.84
CA LEU A 71 -15.27 0.13 6.02
C LEU A 71 -15.48 -0.54 4.67
N ALA A 72 -15.11 0.17 3.61
CA ALA A 72 -15.10 -0.34 2.25
C ALA A 72 -13.67 -0.54 1.75
N LEU A 73 -13.47 -1.61 0.98
CA LEU A 73 -12.21 -1.97 0.34
C LEU A 73 -12.39 -2.07 -1.17
N GLU A 74 -11.61 -1.31 -1.91
CA GLU A 74 -11.50 -1.41 -3.37
C GLU A 74 -10.16 -2.03 -3.74
N CYS A 75 -10.22 -3.18 -4.43
CA CYS A 75 -9.05 -3.85 -5.00
C CYS A 75 -8.79 -3.30 -6.41
N ILE A 76 -7.68 -2.60 -6.57
CA ILE A 76 -7.22 -2.09 -7.87
C ILE A 76 -6.35 -3.16 -8.52
N ILE A 77 -6.85 -3.78 -9.57
CA ILE A 77 -6.17 -4.85 -10.28
C ILE A 77 -5.39 -4.26 -11.46
N PRO A 78 -4.05 -4.29 -11.43
CA PRO A 78 -3.22 -3.76 -12.50
C PRO A 78 -3.55 -4.32 -13.88
N PHE A 79 -3.70 -5.64 -13.97
CA PHE A 79 -4.06 -6.38 -15.17
C PHE A 79 -4.57 -7.78 -14.83
N GLU A 80 -5.38 -8.36 -15.71
CA GLU A 80 -6.13 -9.60 -15.50
C GLU A 80 -5.28 -10.79 -14.99
N ARG A 81 -4.04 -10.91 -15.44
CA ARG A 81 -3.17 -12.06 -15.12
C ARG A 81 -2.11 -11.75 -14.08
N GLN A 82 -2.33 -10.75 -13.22
CA GLN A 82 -1.37 -10.29 -12.21
C GLN A 82 -0.83 -11.44 -11.35
N ALA A 83 -1.71 -12.26 -10.79
CA ALA A 83 -1.36 -13.29 -9.81
C ALA A 83 -0.92 -14.64 -10.42
N VAL A 84 -0.97 -14.82 -11.75
CA VAL A 84 -0.77 -16.13 -12.40
C VAL A 84 0.60 -16.77 -12.10
N LYS A 85 1.64 -15.95 -11.96
CA LYS A 85 3.00 -16.43 -11.70
C LYS A 85 3.37 -16.48 -10.21
N TRP A 86 2.47 -16.13 -9.31
CA TRP A 86 2.73 -16.16 -7.88
C TRP A 86 2.64 -17.59 -7.35
N ASN A 87 3.30 -17.86 -6.22
CA ASN A 87 3.15 -19.14 -5.54
C ASN A 87 1.71 -19.34 -5.04
N GLU A 88 1.34 -20.58 -4.76
CA GLU A 88 -0.01 -20.98 -4.40
C GLU A 88 -0.55 -20.18 -3.19
N LYS A 89 0.20 -20.13 -2.10
CA LYS A 89 -0.19 -19.41 -0.88
C LYS A 89 -0.52 -17.94 -1.14
N LEU A 90 0.30 -17.26 -1.95
CA LEU A 90 0.10 -15.85 -2.26
C LEU A 90 -1.10 -15.63 -3.19
N ARG A 91 -1.35 -16.59 -4.10
CA ARG A 91 -2.54 -16.56 -4.94
C ARG A 91 -3.82 -16.79 -4.16
N GLU A 92 -3.81 -17.74 -3.24
CA GLU A 92 -4.94 -17.99 -2.33
C GLU A 92 -5.26 -16.74 -1.53
N GLU A 93 -4.25 -16.10 -0.95
CA GLU A 93 -4.41 -14.85 -0.22
C GLU A 93 -4.98 -13.73 -1.09
N TYR A 94 -4.50 -13.59 -2.31
CA TYR A 94 -4.98 -12.60 -3.27
C TYR A 94 -6.47 -12.82 -3.59
N PHE A 95 -6.85 -14.03 -3.94
CA PHE A 95 -8.25 -14.34 -4.30
C PHE A 95 -9.18 -14.23 -3.10
N ASP A 96 -8.75 -14.63 -1.91
CA ASP A 96 -9.52 -14.43 -0.68
C ASP A 96 -9.81 -12.95 -0.41
N ILE A 97 -8.83 -12.07 -0.61
CA ILE A 97 -9.02 -10.62 -0.46
C ILE A 97 -9.99 -10.10 -1.53
N VAL A 98 -9.79 -10.47 -2.80
CA VAL A 98 -10.63 -10.00 -3.92
C VAL A 98 -12.07 -10.46 -3.76
N GLU A 99 -12.31 -11.69 -3.32
CA GLU A 99 -13.67 -12.23 -3.08
C GLU A 99 -14.40 -11.46 -1.96
N ASN A 100 -13.66 -10.93 -0.98
CA ASN A 100 -14.20 -10.22 0.17
C ASN A 100 -14.16 -8.69 0.05
N CYS A 101 -13.66 -8.12 -1.04
CA CYS A 101 -13.67 -6.68 -1.27
C CYS A 101 -15.05 -6.18 -1.70
N ASP A 102 -15.29 -4.87 -1.56
CA ASP A 102 -16.56 -4.25 -1.96
C ASP A 102 -16.55 -3.87 -3.44
N ARG A 103 -15.37 -3.66 -4.00
CA ARG A 103 -15.20 -3.28 -5.39
C ARG A 103 -13.89 -3.81 -5.95
N GLU A 104 -13.97 -4.35 -7.15
CA GLU A 104 -12.83 -4.67 -8.00
C GLU A 104 -12.76 -3.68 -9.15
N THR A 105 -11.60 -3.08 -9.37
CA THR A 105 -11.36 -2.15 -10.47
C THR A 105 -10.15 -2.61 -11.27
N MET A 106 -10.38 -3.16 -12.46
CA MET A 106 -9.32 -3.56 -13.38
C MET A 106 -8.86 -2.36 -14.20
N ILE A 107 -7.55 -2.08 -14.16
CA ILE A 107 -6.95 -0.93 -14.86
C ILE A 107 -6.62 -1.27 -16.31
N CYS A 108 -5.97 -2.40 -16.54
CA CYS A 108 -5.56 -2.84 -17.87
C CYS A 108 -5.99 -4.29 -18.11
N ARG A 109 -6.37 -4.61 -19.34
CA ARG A 109 -6.65 -6.01 -19.70
C ARG A 109 -5.37 -6.84 -19.77
N SER A 110 -4.32 -6.25 -20.33
CA SER A 110 -3.01 -6.88 -20.48
C SER A 110 -1.93 -6.01 -19.84
N PHE A 111 -0.84 -6.63 -19.39
CA PHE A 111 0.29 -5.91 -18.80
C PHE A 111 0.91 -4.93 -19.80
N THR A 112 1.02 -3.69 -19.37
CA THR A 112 1.87 -2.65 -19.98
C THR A 112 2.55 -1.86 -18.88
N VAL A 113 3.68 -1.24 -19.15
CA VAL A 113 4.36 -0.35 -18.18
C VAL A 113 3.46 0.80 -17.72
N ARG A 114 2.56 1.24 -18.58
CA ARG A 114 1.58 2.30 -18.28
C ARG A 114 0.52 1.91 -17.25
N CYS A 115 0.28 0.60 -17.04
CA CYS A 115 -0.68 0.17 -16.00
C CYS A 115 -0.32 0.76 -14.63
N TRP A 116 0.97 0.77 -14.29
CA TRP A 116 1.45 1.31 -13.02
C TRP A 116 1.25 2.82 -12.89
N GLU A 117 1.52 3.56 -13.94
CA GLU A 117 1.27 5.00 -13.97
C GLU A 117 -0.22 5.30 -13.83
N THR A 118 -1.06 4.53 -14.51
CA THR A 118 -2.52 4.68 -14.42
C THR A 118 -3.03 4.39 -13.01
N ILE A 119 -2.47 3.37 -12.31
CA ILE A 119 -2.81 3.09 -10.91
C ILE A 119 -2.41 4.24 -10.00
N ASP A 120 -1.17 4.73 -10.13
CA ASP A 120 -0.67 5.84 -9.30
C ASP A 120 -1.58 7.07 -9.44
N ARG A 121 -1.96 7.39 -10.67
CA ARG A 121 -2.89 8.48 -10.96
C ARG A 121 -4.28 8.20 -10.38
N TYR A 122 -4.84 7.02 -10.65
CA TYR A 122 -6.16 6.60 -10.15
C TYR A 122 -6.25 6.72 -8.63
N CYS A 123 -5.26 6.18 -7.91
CA CYS A 123 -5.22 6.19 -6.46
C CYS A 123 -5.04 7.62 -5.91
N SER A 124 -4.12 8.40 -6.46
CA SER A 124 -3.82 9.76 -5.95
C SER A 124 -4.97 10.75 -6.21
N GLU A 125 -5.68 10.63 -7.34
CA GLU A 125 -6.82 11.49 -7.67
C GLU A 125 -8.05 11.21 -6.80
N ARG A 126 -8.16 10.01 -6.24
CA ARG A 126 -9.35 9.53 -5.52
C ARG A 126 -9.18 9.44 -4.01
N SER A 127 -8.00 9.75 -3.49
CA SER A 127 -7.70 9.59 -2.07
C SER A 127 -7.25 10.89 -1.42
N GLN A 128 -7.70 11.13 -0.19
CA GLN A 128 -7.21 12.23 0.65
C GLN A 128 -5.90 11.85 1.34
N PHE A 129 -5.71 10.54 1.60
CA PHE A 129 -4.52 9.99 2.24
C PHE A 129 -3.92 8.88 1.39
N ALA A 130 -2.63 8.68 1.51
CA ALA A 130 -1.95 7.52 0.96
C ALA A 130 -0.89 7.00 1.92
N VAL A 131 -0.83 5.68 2.10
CA VAL A 131 0.22 5.00 2.87
C VAL A 131 1.17 4.31 1.91
N LEU A 132 2.46 4.60 2.08
CA LEU A 132 3.54 3.99 1.30
C LEU A 132 4.59 3.40 2.24
N GLN A 133 5.17 2.26 1.85
CA GLN A 133 6.39 1.80 2.48
C GLN A 133 7.54 2.74 2.09
N PHE A 134 8.32 3.17 3.08
CA PHE A 134 9.47 4.03 2.83
C PHE A 134 10.48 3.29 1.94
N PRO A 135 10.93 3.87 0.81
CA PRO A 135 11.85 3.19 -0.07
C PRO A 135 13.20 2.96 0.62
N THR A 136 13.69 1.72 0.55
CA THR A 136 15.01 1.35 1.05
C THR A 136 16.12 1.76 0.08
N ASP A 137 15.78 1.95 -1.20
CA ASP A 137 16.69 2.35 -2.27
C ASP A 137 16.36 3.74 -2.82
N ALA A 138 17.42 4.56 -2.98
CA ALA A 138 17.32 5.90 -3.59
C ALA A 138 16.89 5.87 -5.07
N GLY A 139 16.81 4.69 -5.69
CA GLY A 139 16.44 4.48 -7.10
C GLY A 139 14.96 4.18 -7.35
N ASP A 140 14.12 4.15 -6.33
CA ASP A 140 12.69 3.84 -6.52
C ASP A 140 11.93 5.00 -7.19
N ARG A 141 11.84 4.90 -8.51
CA ARG A 141 11.10 5.84 -9.34
C ARG A 141 9.58 5.72 -9.17
N SER A 142 9.07 4.58 -8.72
CA SER A 142 7.62 4.38 -8.57
C SER A 142 7.08 5.16 -7.38
N ALA A 143 7.75 5.10 -6.23
CA ALA A 143 7.39 5.89 -5.06
C ALA A 143 7.52 7.39 -5.33
N SER A 144 8.58 7.82 -6.02
CA SER A 144 8.79 9.22 -6.40
C SER A 144 7.67 9.73 -7.32
N ARG A 145 7.26 8.92 -8.31
CA ARG A 145 6.18 9.26 -9.23
C ARG A 145 4.83 9.37 -8.50
N PHE A 146 4.50 8.40 -7.64
CA PHE A 146 3.28 8.46 -6.85
C PHE A 146 3.24 9.73 -5.98
N ARG A 147 4.33 10.08 -5.30
CA ARG A 147 4.43 11.29 -4.46
C ARG A 147 4.17 12.57 -5.25
N GLU A 148 4.65 12.64 -6.49
CA GLU A 148 4.40 13.78 -7.35
C GLU A 148 2.91 13.90 -7.71
N TYR A 149 2.25 12.80 -8.09
CA TYR A 149 0.80 12.80 -8.30
C TYR A 149 0.02 13.14 -7.03
N ALA A 150 0.42 12.59 -5.89
CA ALA A 150 -0.20 12.88 -4.61
C ALA A 150 -0.10 14.38 -4.26
N ARG A 151 1.07 14.98 -4.47
CA ARG A 151 1.30 16.42 -4.25
C ARG A 151 0.39 17.27 -5.14
N VAL A 152 0.28 16.94 -6.42
CA VAL A 152 -0.57 17.68 -7.37
C VAL A 152 -2.05 17.57 -7.00
N ASN A 153 -2.48 16.40 -6.54
CA ASN A 153 -3.88 16.12 -6.21
C ASN A 153 -4.27 16.45 -4.76
N GLY A 154 -3.33 16.96 -3.95
CA GLY A 154 -3.59 17.29 -2.54
C GLY A 154 -3.77 16.05 -1.64
N CYS A 155 -3.25 14.89 -2.05
CA CYS A 155 -3.28 13.65 -1.28
C CYS A 155 -2.11 13.65 -0.27
N SER A 156 -2.41 13.49 1.02
CA SER A 156 -1.41 13.45 2.10
C SER A 156 -0.72 12.09 2.14
N VAL A 157 0.60 12.05 2.01
CA VAL A 157 1.38 10.81 1.99
C VAL A 157 1.96 10.51 3.37
N ILE A 158 1.76 9.29 3.83
CA ILE A 158 2.25 8.74 5.10
C ILE A 158 3.25 7.63 4.78
N ASP A 159 4.45 7.73 5.33
CA ASP A 159 5.51 6.74 5.16
C ASP A 159 5.56 5.78 6.33
N ILE A 160 5.57 4.48 6.06
CA ILE A 160 5.88 3.43 7.03
C ILE A 160 7.27 2.84 6.79
N GLY A 161 7.90 2.27 7.84
CA GLY A 161 9.23 1.65 7.74
C GLY A 161 10.42 2.63 7.79
N ARG A 162 10.17 3.91 8.04
CA ARG A 162 11.23 4.94 8.10
C ARG A 162 12.24 4.73 9.23
N ALA A 163 11.80 4.16 10.36
CA ALA A 163 12.65 3.91 11.52
C ALA A 163 13.62 2.75 11.28
N SER A 164 13.17 1.68 10.63
CA SER A 164 13.99 0.49 10.32
C SER A 164 15.19 0.84 9.43
N ASN A 165 15.03 1.77 8.49
CA ASN A 165 16.09 2.20 7.58
C ASN A 165 17.21 3.02 8.27
N LYS A 166 16.92 3.72 9.38
CA LYS A 166 17.96 4.44 10.13
C LYS A 166 18.90 3.48 10.88
N THR A 167 18.38 2.35 11.34
CA THR A 167 19.14 1.35 12.10
C THR A 167 20.06 0.55 11.19
N THR A 168 19.65 0.23 9.97
CA THR A 168 20.46 -0.52 9.00
C THR A 168 21.65 0.31 8.52
N LYS A 169 21.47 1.59 8.18
CA LYS A 169 22.59 2.48 7.79
C LYS A 169 23.61 2.70 8.90
N LYS A 170 23.21 2.62 10.19
CA LYS A 170 24.13 2.79 11.32
C LYS A 170 24.96 1.54 11.61
N LYS A 171 24.50 0.34 11.18
CA LYS A 171 25.27 -0.91 11.30
C LYS A 171 26.31 -1.08 10.18
N GLU A 172 26.05 -0.55 8.99
CA GLU A 172 26.97 -0.62 7.84
C GLU A 172 28.13 0.37 7.96
N SER A 173 27.96 1.49 8.67
CA SER A 173 29.03 2.50 8.88
C SER A 173 29.98 2.19 10.05
N GLY A 174 29.77 1.08 10.77
CA GLY A 174 30.53 0.72 11.98
C GLY A 174 31.66 -0.29 11.79
N THR A 175 31.92 -0.78 10.56
CA THR A 175 32.95 -1.80 10.33
C THR A 175 33.99 -1.34 9.34
N THR A 176 34.77 -0.33 9.70
CA THR A 176 36.09 -0.07 9.11
C THR A 176 36.94 0.67 10.11
N ASN A 177 37.72 -0.06 10.88
CA ASN A 177 39.12 0.21 11.21
C ASN A 177 39.56 -0.60 12.42
N LYS A 178 40.39 -1.59 12.20
CA LYS A 178 41.66 -1.78 12.89
C LYS A 178 42.30 -3.11 12.43
N SER A 179 43.31 -2.99 11.62
CA SER A 179 44.49 -3.86 11.73
C SER A 179 45.69 -3.15 11.12
N ILE A 180 46.65 -3.03 11.93
CA ILE A 180 48.04 -2.64 11.80
C ILE A 180 48.75 -3.54 10.77
#